data_c45d5264cecabc88ec90462d07f91d64
#
_entry.id   c45d5264cecabc88ec90462d07f91d64
#
_cell.length_a   1.000
_cell.length_b   1.000
_cell.length_c   1.000
_cell.angle_alpha   90.00
_cell.angle_beta   90.00
_cell.angle_gamma   90.00
#
_symmetry.space_group_name_H-M   'P 1'
#
loop_
_entity.id
_entity.type
_entity.pdbx_description
1 polymer ?
#
loop_
_entity_poly.entity_id
_entity_poly.type
_entity_poly.pdbx_seq_one_letter_code
_entity_poly.pdbx_strand_id
1 'polypeptide(L)'
;SGNDAAVAIAEHIGGGVDGFVELMNKTASELGLSHTHFDNPNGLPSDTHYTTALELAKITRYAMSMPEFVQIVSTKSKTIPWEGKGYDRSMTNHNKLLGSLEGCIGVKTGFTKAAGRCLVSAVNRNDMTLICVTLNDPNDWADHASLQNSMFQKYSQNVLTSTEMI
;
A
#
# COMPACT_ATOMS: atom_id res chain seq x y z
N SER A 1 9.27 -4.80 3.38
CA SER A 1 10.09 -3.77 2.67
C SER A 1 11.45 -4.30 2.19
N GLY A 2 11.49 -5.56 1.71
CA GLY A 2 12.71 -6.16 1.14
C GLY A 2 12.95 -5.63 -0.28
N ASN A 3 13.90 -4.70 -0.44
CA ASN A 3 14.23 -4.14 -1.75
C ASN A 3 14.76 -5.19 -2.71
N ASP A 4 15.59 -6.11 -2.22
CA ASP A 4 16.12 -7.27 -2.94
C ASP A 4 15.00 -8.20 -3.44
N ALA A 5 14.02 -8.49 -2.59
CA ALA A 5 12.87 -9.30 -2.97
C ALA A 5 12.00 -8.61 -4.04
N ALA A 6 11.79 -7.30 -3.94
CA ALA A 6 11.06 -6.54 -4.95
C ALA A 6 11.78 -6.57 -6.30
N VAL A 7 13.11 -6.43 -6.31
CA VAL A 7 13.93 -6.53 -7.53
C VAL A 7 13.86 -7.93 -8.11
N ALA A 8 14.03 -8.98 -7.30
CA ALA A 8 13.97 -10.38 -7.78
C ALA A 8 12.60 -10.72 -8.42
N ILE A 9 11.50 -10.24 -7.83
CA ILE A 9 10.16 -10.40 -8.40
C ILE A 9 10.05 -9.63 -9.73
N ALA A 10 10.58 -8.41 -9.79
CA ALA A 10 10.58 -7.59 -10.98
C ALA A 10 11.36 -8.24 -12.13
N GLU A 11 12.55 -8.74 -11.85
CA GLU A 11 13.37 -9.48 -12.85
C GLU A 11 12.63 -10.71 -13.39
N HIS A 12 11.99 -11.47 -12.49
CA HIS A 12 11.27 -12.68 -12.89
C HIS A 12 10.05 -12.38 -13.78
N ILE A 13 9.26 -11.37 -13.42
CA ILE A 13 7.99 -11.06 -14.13
C ILE A 13 8.26 -10.22 -15.39
N GLY A 14 9.17 -9.24 -15.30
CA GLY A 14 9.44 -8.30 -16.38
C GLY A 14 10.50 -8.79 -17.39
N GLY A 15 11.13 -9.92 -17.14
CA GLY A 15 12.31 -10.34 -17.91
C GLY A 15 13.53 -9.44 -17.68
N GLY A 16 13.50 -8.64 -16.61
CA GLY A 16 14.48 -7.64 -16.20
C GLY A 16 13.79 -6.50 -15.46
N VAL A 17 14.57 -5.69 -14.74
CA VAL A 17 14.04 -4.55 -13.98
C VAL A 17 13.34 -3.55 -14.90
N ASP A 18 13.94 -3.22 -16.05
CA ASP A 18 13.39 -2.24 -17.00
C ASP A 18 12.04 -2.70 -17.55
N GLY A 19 11.91 -3.97 -17.96
CA GLY A 19 10.63 -4.51 -18.43
C GLY A 19 9.54 -4.51 -17.36
N PHE A 20 9.91 -4.71 -16.08
CA PHE A 20 8.94 -4.57 -14.99
C PHE A 20 8.53 -3.12 -14.73
N VAL A 21 9.47 -2.18 -14.83
CA VAL A 21 9.18 -0.73 -14.72
C VAL A 21 8.23 -0.28 -15.84
N GLU A 22 8.41 -0.78 -17.06
CA GLU A 22 7.45 -0.53 -18.16
C GLU A 22 6.05 -1.04 -17.81
N LEU A 23 5.93 -2.24 -17.19
CA LEU A 23 4.64 -2.76 -16.74
C LEU A 23 4.03 -1.89 -15.61
N MET A 24 4.83 -1.39 -14.68
CA MET A 24 4.36 -0.47 -13.63
C MET A 24 3.81 0.82 -14.24
N ASN A 25 4.53 1.44 -15.15
CA ASN A 25 4.11 2.68 -15.82
C ASN A 25 2.90 2.47 -16.75
N LYS A 26 2.82 1.32 -17.43
CA LYS A 26 1.65 0.93 -18.21
C LYS A 26 0.41 0.82 -17.30
N THR A 27 0.53 0.14 -16.15
CA THR A 27 -0.57 0.02 -15.18
C THR A 27 -0.99 1.39 -14.65
N ALA A 28 -0.04 2.28 -14.34
CA ALA A 28 -0.34 3.65 -13.94
C ALA A 28 -1.16 4.39 -15.01
N SER A 29 -0.76 4.27 -16.28
CA SER A 29 -1.49 4.86 -17.42
C SER A 29 -2.90 4.28 -17.58
N GLU A 30 -3.05 2.96 -17.49
CA GLU A 30 -4.35 2.28 -17.57
C GLU A 30 -5.31 2.67 -16.44
N LEU A 31 -4.77 3.02 -15.25
CA LEU A 31 -5.52 3.56 -14.13
C LEU A 31 -5.79 5.08 -14.24
N GLY A 32 -5.34 5.74 -15.31
CA GLY A 32 -5.52 7.17 -15.54
C GLY A 32 -4.72 8.05 -14.58
N LEU A 33 -3.51 7.61 -14.22
CA LEU A 33 -2.62 8.34 -13.30
C LEU A 33 -1.64 9.20 -14.09
N SER A 34 -1.94 10.48 -14.21
CA SER A 34 -1.16 11.44 -15.00
C SER A 34 0.02 12.07 -14.25
N HIS A 35 0.07 11.88 -12.94
CA HIS A 35 1.10 12.44 -12.05
C HIS A 35 1.82 11.33 -11.25
N THR A 36 2.00 10.17 -11.88
CA THR A 36 2.72 9.03 -11.32
C THR A 36 3.68 8.47 -12.36
N HIS A 37 4.93 8.31 -11.96
CA HIS A 37 5.95 7.65 -12.75
C HIS A 37 6.88 6.82 -11.87
N PHE A 38 7.22 5.63 -12.34
CA PHE A 38 8.08 4.67 -11.66
C PHE A 38 9.39 4.50 -12.43
N ASP A 39 10.52 4.54 -11.72
CA ASP A 39 11.86 4.25 -12.26
C ASP A 39 12.42 2.93 -11.74
N ASN A 40 11.84 2.39 -10.66
CA ASN A 40 12.30 1.15 -10.05
C ASN A 40 11.17 0.46 -9.26
N PRO A 41 11.30 -0.86 -9.00
CA PRO A 41 10.26 -1.63 -8.31
C PRO A 41 10.25 -1.49 -6.80
N ASN A 42 11.29 -0.91 -6.20
CA ASN A 42 11.51 -0.90 -4.75
C ASN A 42 11.29 0.46 -4.09
N GLY A 43 11.05 1.52 -4.88
CA GLY A 43 10.75 2.86 -4.37
C GLY A 43 11.97 3.64 -3.87
N LEU A 44 13.18 3.30 -4.32
CA LEU A 44 14.35 4.12 -4.07
C LEU A 44 14.27 5.45 -4.84
N PRO A 45 14.84 6.55 -4.30
CA PRO A 45 14.76 7.85 -4.93
C PRO A 45 15.37 7.88 -6.33
N SER A 46 14.68 8.53 -7.25
CA SER A 46 15.16 8.92 -8.58
C SER A 46 14.47 10.22 -8.96
N ASP A 47 15.06 11.00 -9.85
CA ASP A 47 14.58 12.33 -10.23
C ASP A 47 13.20 12.29 -10.92
N THR A 48 12.87 11.16 -11.54
CA THR A 48 11.61 10.96 -12.26
C THR A 48 10.67 9.95 -11.57
N HIS A 49 11.00 9.52 -10.35
CA HIS A 49 10.16 8.63 -9.55
C HIS A 49 9.24 9.44 -8.63
N TYR A 50 8.00 9.65 -9.04
CA TYR A 50 7.05 10.51 -8.31
C TYR A 50 5.62 9.98 -8.37
N THR A 51 4.82 10.45 -7.42
CA THR A 51 3.36 10.25 -7.39
C THR A 51 2.71 11.38 -6.58
N THR A 52 1.37 11.36 -6.51
CA THR A 52 0.58 12.19 -5.58
C THR A 52 -0.16 11.32 -4.58
N ALA A 53 -0.56 11.89 -3.44
CA ALA A 53 -1.34 11.15 -2.44
C ALA A 53 -2.66 10.59 -3.03
N LEU A 54 -3.33 11.36 -3.89
CA LEU A 54 -4.56 10.93 -4.56
C LEU A 54 -4.31 9.75 -5.52
N GLU A 55 -3.24 9.81 -6.31
CA GLU A 55 -2.94 8.74 -7.26
C GLU A 55 -2.46 7.47 -6.55
N LEU A 56 -1.68 7.62 -5.49
CA LEU A 56 -1.29 6.48 -4.66
C LEU A 56 -2.52 5.83 -3.98
N ALA A 57 -3.52 6.63 -3.58
CA ALA A 57 -4.78 6.08 -3.08
C ALA A 57 -5.56 5.32 -4.17
N LYS A 58 -5.55 5.79 -5.43
CA LYS A 58 -6.16 5.07 -6.57
C LYS A 58 -5.46 3.74 -6.85
N ILE A 59 -4.11 3.72 -6.87
CA ILE A 59 -3.31 2.49 -6.99
C ILE A 59 -3.67 1.53 -5.86
N THR A 60 -3.71 2.03 -4.64
CA THR A 60 -4.06 1.23 -3.47
C THR A 60 -5.47 0.64 -3.59
N ARG A 61 -6.46 1.43 -4.01
CA ARG A 61 -7.82 0.94 -4.24
C ARG A 61 -7.86 -0.20 -5.25
N TYR A 62 -7.11 -0.07 -6.34
CA TYR A 62 -6.99 -1.12 -7.34
C TYR A 62 -6.34 -2.37 -6.75
N ALA A 63 -5.21 -2.24 -6.06
CA ALA A 63 -4.51 -3.36 -5.43
C ALA A 63 -5.36 -4.06 -4.35
N MET A 64 -6.13 -3.31 -3.57
CA MET A 64 -7.03 -3.84 -2.53
C MET A 64 -8.24 -4.60 -3.08
N SER A 65 -8.51 -4.55 -4.40
CA SER A 65 -9.51 -5.42 -5.04
C SER A 65 -9.01 -6.86 -5.24
N MET A 66 -7.73 -7.12 -5.05
CA MET A 66 -7.11 -8.45 -5.16
C MET A 66 -6.98 -9.10 -3.78
N PRO A 67 -7.66 -10.22 -3.50
CA PRO A 67 -7.65 -10.88 -2.19
C PRO A 67 -6.24 -11.25 -1.70
N GLU A 68 -5.37 -11.70 -2.61
CA GLU A 68 -4.00 -12.07 -2.30
C GLU A 68 -3.17 -10.87 -1.82
N PHE A 69 -3.38 -9.72 -2.44
CA PHE A 69 -2.73 -8.47 -2.00
C PHE A 69 -3.18 -8.10 -0.58
N VAL A 70 -4.49 -8.14 -0.31
CA VAL A 70 -5.05 -7.85 1.02
C VAL A 70 -4.47 -8.82 2.06
N GLN A 71 -4.43 -10.10 1.76
CA GLN A 71 -3.85 -11.11 2.65
C GLN A 71 -2.39 -10.82 2.99
N ILE A 72 -1.58 -10.44 2.00
CA ILE A 72 -0.16 -10.14 2.19
C ILE A 72 0.01 -8.88 3.05
N VAL A 73 -0.64 -7.78 2.69
CA VAL A 73 -0.43 -6.48 3.37
C VAL A 73 -1.04 -6.42 4.76
N SER A 74 -2.04 -7.24 5.07
CA SER A 74 -2.64 -7.37 6.40
C SER A 74 -1.90 -8.33 7.33
N THR A 75 -0.96 -9.10 6.81
CA THR A 75 -0.17 -10.06 7.62
C THR A 75 0.73 -9.30 8.59
N LYS A 76 0.51 -9.51 9.90
CA LYS A 76 1.29 -8.85 10.98
C LYS A 76 2.68 -9.43 11.13
N SER A 77 2.80 -10.77 11.03
CA SER A 77 4.07 -11.49 11.08
C SER A 77 3.99 -12.79 10.29
N LYS A 78 5.11 -13.22 9.77
CA LYS A 78 5.24 -14.47 9.02
C LYS A 78 6.59 -15.11 9.32
N THR A 79 6.56 -16.40 9.63
CA THR A 79 7.77 -17.22 9.72
C THR A 79 7.84 -18.13 8.49
N ILE A 80 8.98 -18.17 7.85
CA ILE A 80 9.24 -19.02 6.68
C ILE A 80 10.53 -19.82 6.90
N PRO A 81 10.65 -21.03 6.36
CA PRO A 81 11.90 -21.79 6.35
C PRO A 81 13.02 -20.95 5.74
N TRP A 82 14.23 -21.05 6.32
CA TRP A 82 15.42 -20.46 5.74
C TRP A 82 16.36 -21.58 5.31
N GLU A 83 16.29 -21.92 4.03
CA GLU A 83 17.12 -22.98 3.46
C GLU A 83 18.60 -22.76 3.73
N GLY A 84 19.29 -23.83 4.13
CA GLY A 84 20.72 -23.81 4.46
C GLY A 84 21.05 -23.19 5.82
N LYS A 85 20.05 -22.81 6.62
CA LYS A 85 20.22 -22.38 8.03
C LYS A 85 19.49 -23.35 8.96
N GLY A 86 19.99 -23.52 10.16
CA GLY A 86 19.37 -24.37 11.20
C GLY A 86 18.17 -23.69 11.93
N TYR A 87 17.62 -22.63 11.37
CA TYR A 87 16.51 -21.85 11.96
C TYR A 87 15.65 -21.19 10.88
N ASP A 88 14.41 -20.92 11.23
CA ASP A 88 13.44 -20.22 10.36
C ASP A 88 13.64 -18.71 10.38
N ARG A 89 13.24 -18.03 9.30
CA ARG A 89 13.24 -16.58 9.19
C ARG A 89 11.88 -16.03 9.64
N SER A 90 11.87 -15.33 10.76
CA SER A 90 10.70 -14.63 11.26
C SER A 90 10.73 -13.16 10.80
N MET A 91 9.62 -12.68 10.27
CA MET A 91 9.44 -11.32 9.74
C MET A 91 8.24 -10.67 10.40
N THR A 92 8.36 -9.37 10.73
CA THR A 92 7.27 -8.57 11.29
C THR A 92 6.97 -7.40 10.35
N ASN A 93 5.70 -7.14 10.11
CA ASN A 93 5.27 -6.01 9.30
C ASN A 93 5.63 -4.68 9.98
N HIS A 94 6.21 -3.76 9.23
CA HIS A 94 6.58 -2.44 9.74
C HIS A 94 5.38 -1.52 9.98
N ASN A 95 4.21 -1.86 9.43
CA ASN A 95 2.99 -1.07 9.63
C ASN A 95 2.42 -1.28 11.05
N LYS A 96 2.73 -0.35 11.94
CA LYS A 96 2.29 -0.39 13.35
C LYS A 96 0.77 -0.32 13.51
N LEU A 97 0.06 0.30 12.53
CA LEU A 97 -1.39 0.45 12.58
C LEU A 97 -2.12 -0.88 12.52
N LEU A 98 -1.52 -1.93 11.95
CA LEU A 98 -2.09 -3.30 11.97
C LEU A 98 -2.31 -3.84 13.39
N GLY A 99 -1.59 -3.32 14.38
CA GLY A 99 -1.73 -3.71 15.78
C GLY A 99 -2.44 -2.70 16.66
N SER A 100 -2.54 -1.43 16.24
CA SER A 100 -2.98 -0.31 17.08
C SER A 100 -4.24 0.41 16.60
N LEU A 101 -4.61 0.27 15.32
CA LEU A 101 -5.81 0.91 14.76
C LEU A 101 -6.87 -0.14 14.43
N GLU A 102 -8.03 -0.02 15.06
CA GLU A 102 -9.15 -0.92 14.85
C GLU A 102 -9.57 -0.99 13.38
N GLY A 103 -9.71 -2.22 12.87
CA GLY A 103 -10.09 -2.48 11.48
C GLY A 103 -8.97 -2.24 10.45
N CYS A 104 -7.74 -1.94 10.86
CA CYS A 104 -6.63 -1.76 9.93
C CYS A 104 -6.26 -3.07 9.23
N ILE A 105 -6.27 -3.04 7.89
CA ILE A 105 -5.99 -4.17 7.00
C ILE A 105 -4.80 -3.95 6.05
N GLY A 106 -4.01 -2.89 6.26
CA GLY A 106 -2.82 -2.61 5.44
C GLY A 106 -2.40 -1.15 5.54
N VAL A 107 -1.51 -0.64 4.69
CA VAL A 107 -1.02 -1.23 3.45
C VAL A 107 0.51 -1.20 3.40
N LYS A 108 1.13 0.00 3.34
CA LYS A 108 2.58 0.12 3.12
C LYS A 108 3.17 1.34 3.80
N THR A 109 4.32 1.14 4.41
CA THR A 109 5.19 2.19 4.94
C THR A 109 6.30 2.50 3.95
N GLY A 110 6.78 3.75 3.93
CA GLY A 110 7.94 4.16 3.16
C GLY A 110 8.76 5.21 3.89
N PHE A 111 10.07 5.15 3.73
CA PHE A 111 10.96 6.19 4.21
C PHE A 111 12.24 6.25 3.37
N THR A 112 12.58 7.44 2.93
CA THR A 112 13.91 7.81 2.45
C THR A 112 14.24 9.21 2.97
N LYS A 113 15.53 9.58 2.98
CA LYS A 113 15.91 10.96 3.38
C LYS A 113 15.31 12.02 2.46
N ALA A 114 15.11 11.70 1.17
CA ALA A 114 14.55 12.61 0.19
C ALA A 114 13.03 12.74 0.32
N ALA A 115 12.31 11.63 0.50
CA ALA A 115 10.84 11.61 0.51
C ALA A 115 10.24 11.86 1.90
N GLY A 116 11.04 11.74 2.97
CA GLY A 116 10.51 11.73 4.34
C GLY A 116 9.71 10.45 4.63
N ARG A 117 8.87 10.50 5.65
CA ARG A 117 7.97 9.39 6.02
C ARG A 117 6.73 9.42 5.15
N CYS A 118 6.41 8.29 4.56
CA CYS A 118 5.23 8.09 3.72
C CYS A 118 4.45 6.87 4.23
N LEU A 119 3.15 6.99 4.30
CA LEU A 119 2.29 5.92 4.78
C LEU A 119 1.04 5.81 3.92
N VAL A 120 0.68 4.58 3.60
CA VAL A 120 -0.64 4.22 3.09
C VAL A 120 -1.28 3.30 4.10
N SER A 121 -2.48 3.62 4.58
CA SER A 121 -3.29 2.72 5.39
C SER A 121 -4.64 2.45 4.75
N ALA A 122 -5.17 1.25 4.99
CA ALA A 122 -6.54 0.87 4.70
C ALA A 122 -7.18 0.34 5.98
N VAL A 123 -8.37 0.81 6.25
CA VAL A 123 -9.18 0.40 7.41
C VAL A 123 -10.54 -0.03 6.91
N ASN A 124 -10.98 -1.22 7.34
CA ASN A 124 -12.33 -1.71 7.06
C ASN A 124 -13.14 -1.75 8.35
N ARG A 125 -14.31 -1.12 8.35
CA ARG A 125 -15.30 -1.19 9.43
C ARG A 125 -16.69 -1.20 8.81
N ASN A 126 -17.57 -2.10 9.27
CA ASN A 126 -18.94 -2.19 8.81
C ASN A 126 -19.05 -2.24 7.27
N ASP A 127 -18.25 -3.08 6.64
CA ASP A 127 -18.15 -3.28 5.17
C ASP A 127 -17.72 -2.05 4.37
N MET A 128 -17.36 -0.96 5.03
CA MET A 128 -16.77 0.22 4.41
C MET A 128 -15.25 0.20 4.57
N THR A 129 -14.52 0.35 3.46
CA THR A 129 -13.07 0.49 3.46
C THR A 129 -12.67 1.92 3.15
N LEU A 130 -11.89 2.54 4.03
CA LEU A 130 -11.28 3.83 3.82
C LEU A 130 -9.77 3.70 3.64
N ILE A 131 -9.24 4.41 2.64
CA ILE A 131 -7.80 4.49 2.36
C ILE A 131 -7.32 5.89 2.74
N CYS A 132 -6.23 5.95 3.50
CA CYS A 132 -5.53 7.17 3.84
C CYS A 132 -4.10 7.13 3.32
N VAL A 133 -3.63 8.26 2.79
CA VAL A 133 -2.27 8.41 2.27
C VAL A 133 -1.68 9.71 2.80
N THR A 134 -0.50 9.63 3.43
CA THR A 134 0.34 10.78 3.75
C THR A 134 1.71 10.65 3.09
N LEU A 135 2.23 11.77 2.59
CA LEU A 135 3.55 11.88 1.99
C LEU A 135 4.34 12.95 2.76
N ASN A 136 5.60 12.63 3.12
CA ASN A 136 6.47 13.49 3.91
C ASN A 136 5.82 13.98 5.22
N ASP A 137 5.22 13.05 5.95
CA ASP A 137 4.50 13.35 7.18
C ASP A 137 5.24 12.71 8.38
N PRO A 138 5.93 13.52 9.22
CA PRO A 138 6.68 13.00 10.36
C PRO A 138 5.78 12.39 11.44
N ASN A 139 4.47 12.71 11.46
CA ASN A 139 3.49 12.25 12.45
C ASN A 139 2.54 11.19 11.89
N ASP A 140 2.89 10.54 10.78
CA ASP A 140 2.07 9.65 9.96
C ASP A 140 1.16 8.68 10.74
N TRP A 141 1.64 8.06 11.82
CA TRP A 141 0.85 7.11 12.62
C TRP A 141 -0.34 7.77 13.33
N ALA A 142 -0.11 8.92 13.96
CA ALA A 142 -1.15 9.63 14.69
C ALA A 142 -2.15 10.29 13.72
N ASP A 143 -1.66 10.85 12.63
CA ASP A 143 -2.49 11.52 11.63
C ASP A 143 -3.38 10.52 10.91
N HIS A 144 -2.86 9.35 10.51
CA HIS A 144 -3.69 8.28 9.95
C HIS A 144 -4.76 7.79 10.93
N ALA A 145 -4.39 7.56 12.20
CA ALA A 145 -5.36 7.12 13.20
C ALA A 145 -6.48 8.16 13.41
N SER A 146 -6.11 9.44 13.49
CA SER A 146 -7.06 10.56 13.65
C SER A 146 -7.98 10.71 12.44
N LEU A 147 -7.40 10.74 11.23
CA LEU A 147 -8.15 10.86 9.98
C LEU A 147 -9.12 9.70 9.78
N GLN A 148 -8.64 8.46 9.92
CA GLN A 148 -9.47 7.27 9.77
C GLN A 148 -10.63 7.28 10.77
N ASN A 149 -10.37 7.52 12.06
CA ASN A 149 -11.42 7.55 13.07
C ASN A 149 -12.45 8.66 12.80
N SER A 150 -12.01 9.86 12.44
CA SER A 150 -12.92 10.98 12.14
C SER A 150 -13.78 10.71 10.90
N MET A 151 -13.23 10.06 9.87
CA MET A 151 -13.99 9.76 8.65
C MET A 151 -15.02 8.66 8.88
N PHE A 152 -14.73 7.63 9.68
CA PHE A 152 -15.72 6.62 10.07
C PHE A 152 -16.85 7.17 10.97
N GLN A 153 -16.61 8.28 11.68
CA GLN A 153 -17.69 8.99 12.39
C GLN A 153 -18.55 9.82 11.44
N LYS A 154 -17.98 10.32 10.35
CA LYS A 154 -18.63 11.24 9.41
C LYS A 154 -19.37 10.51 8.29
N TYR A 155 -18.88 9.35 7.86
CA TYR A 155 -19.42 8.60 6.73
C TYR A 155 -19.88 7.22 7.16
N SER A 156 -20.99 6.76 6.56
CA SER A 156 -21.51 5.40 6.67
C SER A 156 -21.85 4.87 5.29
N GLN A 157 -21.80 3.55 5.13
CA GLN A 157 -22.26 2.90 3.91
C GLN A 157 -23.79 2.76 3.97
N ASN A 158 -24.48 3.27 2.94
CA ASN A 158 -25.91 3.05 2.74
C ASN A 158 -26.10 2.12 1.54
N VAL A 159 -26.85 1.04 1.76
CA VAL A 159 -27.32 0.18 0.66
C VAL A 159 -28.63 0.77 0.15
N LEU A 160 -28.60 1.31 -1.08
CA LEU A 160 -29.81 1.76 -1.75
C LEU A 160 -30.61 0.54 -2.23
N THR A 161 -31.83 0.41 -1.80
CA THR A 161 -32.77 -0.59 -2.32
C THR A 161 -33.37 -0.10 -3.65
N SER A 162 -33.87 -1.00 -4.48
CA SER A 162 -34.50 -0.63 -5.75
C SER A 162 -35.70 0.33 -5.61
N THR A 163 -36.28 0.42 -4.42
CA THR A 163 -37.40 1.34 -4.10
C THR A 163 -36.92 2.79 -3.85
N GLU A 164 -35.64 2.99 -3.57
CA GLU A 164 -35.05 4.30 -3.29
C GLU A 164 -34.38 4.93 -4.52
N MET A 165 -34.39 4.22 -5.65
CA MET A 165 -33.80 4.65 -6.93
C MET A 165 -34.79 5.26 -7.92
N ILE A 166 -36.03 5.61 -7.48
CA ILE A 166 -37.08 6.22 -8.31
C ILE A 166 -37.19 7.70 -7.99
#